data_f21bfb7edc7f4e0b0607dbc7d41ceda5
#
_entry.id   f21bfb7edc7f4e0b0607dbc7d41ceda5
#
_cell.length_a   1.000
_cell.length_b   1.000
_cell.length_c   1.000
_cell.angle_alpha   90.00
_cell.angle_beta   90.00
_cell.angle_gamma   90.00
#
_symmetry.space_group_name_H-M   'P 1'
#
loop_
_entity.id
_entity.type
_entity.pdbx_description
1 polymer ?
#
loop_
_entity_poly.entity_id
_entity_poly.type
_entity_poly.pdbx_seq_one_letter_code
_entity_poly.pdbx_strand_id
1 'polypeptide(L)'
;MAKIIYPLQKDTIVEDDHRALAQWINTNPLPRLTMGPLVKKFEDKWSNWLGVKYSVACNSGSSANLLMYYALLRSGRLKNKKIIVPSAAWVTTVAPAIQLGFEPIMCEADPKTFGLDISHLEKLLKKYRPSTVIMVQVLGVPNDMAQIMKLKNKYKFFLLEDTCAAMGSQYKGRKLGTYGDMTSVSTYFGHQFSTIEGGLVSTNDRQFYDLLLMLRSHGWLSGLDPKTRAGLLKKYKIEDMGTHFIFCEPGFNFRLTDLQAFIGLRQLEKMDWLVENRSRNHNLYKNLLSPNFGMQEYDAKSTICSIHFCALAKDKEERKKIIAALDENGIETRPFTSGNQGLHPYWFREYGKFNAPMANRLYDCGFFLPNYPTLSESDIKFICSVITKTALKNRS
;
A
#
# COMPACT_ATOMS: atom_id res chain seq x y z
N MET A 1 0.22 -5.01 -31.22
CA MET A 1 -0.55 -4.49 -30.09
C MET A 1 -1.33 -3.29 -30.58
N ALA A 2 -2.63 -3.19 -30.28
CA ALA A 2 -3.43 -2.02 -30.57
C ALA A 2 -2.84 -0.79 -29.85
N LYS A 3 -3.09 0.42 -30.37
CA LYS A 3 -2.71 1.66 -29.68
C LYS A 3 -3.49 1.75 -28.37
N ILE A 4 -2.79 1.89 -27.22
CA ILE A 4 -3.43 2.08 -25.93
C ILE A 4 -4.17 3.42 -25.93
N ILE A 5 -5.49 3.36 -25.73
CA ILE A 5 -6.39 4.52 -25.62
C ILE A 5 -6.73 4.78 -24.15
N TYR A 6 -6.97 3.70 -23.41
CA TYR A 6 -7.30 3.70 -21.98
C TYR A 6 -6.19 3.01 -21.19
N PRO A 7 -5.12 3.75 -20.83
CA PRO A 7 -4.04 3.18 -20.03
C PRO A 7 -4.56 2.80 -18.64
N LEU A 8 -3.96 1.80 -18.04
CA LEU A 8 -4.34 1.35 -16.69
C LEU A 8 -4.13 2.46 -15.63
N GLN A 9 -3.13 3.32 -15.85
CA GLN A 9 -2.83 4.50 -15.04
C GLN A 9 -2.50 5.71 -15.90
N LYS A 10 -2.84 6.89 -15.38
CA LYS A 10 -2.37 8.19 -15.89
C LYS A 10 -1.63 8.91 -14.77
N ASP A 11 -0.57 9.63 -15.12
CA ASP A 11 0.18 10.44 -14.18
C ASP A 11 -0.70 11.51 -13.55
N THR A 12 -0.53 11.73 -12.27
CA THR A 12 -1.17 12.82 -11.53
C THR A 12 -0.32 14.09 -11.49
N ILE A 13 0.96 13.98 -11.91
CA ILE A 13 1.86 15.09 -12.13
C ILE A 13 1.52 15.69 -13.48
N VAL A 14 0.99 16.90 -13.47
CA VAL A 14 0.54 17.63 -14.68
C VAL A 14 1.50 18.76 -15.03
N GLU A 15 1.29 19.39 -16.19
CA GLU A 15 2.15 20.46 -16.71
C GLU A 15 2.37 21.61 -15.71
N ASP A 16 1.34 21.95 -14.94
CA ASP A 16 1.45 22.96 -13.88
C ASP A 16 2.41 22.56 -12.75
N ASP A 17 2.45 21.27 -12.41
CA ASP A 17 3.42 20.75 -11.43
C ASP A 17 4.85 20.80 -11.98
N HIS A 18 5.05 20.53 -13.28
CA HIS A 18 6.35 20.67 -13.94
C HIS A 18 6.82 22.13 -13.96
N ARG A 19 5.93 23.07 -14.31
CA ARG A 19 6.24 24.51 -14.27
C ARG A 19 6.61 24.99 -12.88
N ALA A 20 5.82 24.61 -11.87
CA ALA A 20 6.09 24.98 -10.50
C ALA A 20 7.43 24.39 -10.00
N LEU A 21 7.74 23.13 -10.37
CA LEU A 21 9.01 22.49 -10.03
C LEU A 21 10.19 23.25 -10.67
N ALA A 22 10.09 23.59 -11.95
CA ALA A 22 11.13 24.36 -12.66
C ALA A 22 11.35 25.75 -12.01
N GLN A 23 10.28 26.44 -11.64
CA GLN A 23 10.37 27.71 -10.92
C GLN A 23 11.06 27.55 -9.57
N TRP A 24 10.67 26.54 -8.77
CA TRP A 24 11.28 26.28 -7.47
C TRP A 24 12.76 25.95 -7.55
N ILE A 25 13.18 25.11 -8.51
CA ILE A 25 14.60 24.76 -8.69
C ILE A 25 15.46 25.99 -9.03
N ASN A 26 14.90 26.95 -9.74
CA ASN A 26 15.60 28.18 -10.16
C ASN A 26 15.42 29.35 -9.18
N THR A 27 14.95 29.13 -7.95
CA THR A 27 14.88 30.21 -6.94
C THR A 27 16.28 30.67 -6.49
N ASN A 28 16.36 31.91 -6.02
CA ASN A 28 17.60 32.45 -5.46
C ASN A 28 17.36 32.77 -3.94
N PRO A 29 18.12 32.18 -3.02
CA PRO A 29 19.16 31.17 -3.25
C PRO A 29 18.59 29.83 -3.78
N LEU A 30 19.44 29.05 -4.45
CA LEU A 30 19.06 27.72 -4.96
C LEU A 30 18.57 26.82 -3.80
N PRO A 31 17.50 26.04 -4.01
CA PRO A 31 16.96 25.20 -2.96
C PRO A 31 17.85 23.99 -2.70
N ARG A 32 17.81 23.49 -1.46
CA ARG A 32 18.42 22.21 -1.14
C ARG A 32 17.52 21.08 -1.66
N LEU A 33 18.07 20.22 -2.52
CA LEU A 33 17.29 19.16 -3.18
C LEU A 33 17.19 17.86 -2.38
N THR A 34 17.96 17.70 -1.33
CA THR A 34 17.94 16.57 -0.40
C THR A 34 18.31 16.99 1.00
N MET A 35 17.74 16.34 2.00
CA MET A 35 17.92 16.65 3.44
C MET A 35 17.64 18.12 3.81
N GLY A 36 16.73 18.74 3.08
CA GLY A 36 16.17 20.06 3.36
C GLY A 36 14.84 19.98 4.13
N PRO A 37 14.12 21.11 4.20
CA PRO A 37 12.92 21.20 5.04
C PRO A 37 11.64 20.62 4.40
N LEU A 38 11.61 20.38 3.07
CA LEU A 38 10.37 19.98 2.40
C LEU A 38 9.94 18.57 2.74
N VAL A 39 10.88 17.65 2.95
CA VAL A 39 10.55 16.28 3.39
C VAL A 39 9.77 16.32 4.70
N LYS A 40 10.25 17.07 5.70
CA LYS A 40 9.55 17.20 7.00
C LYS A 40 8.17 17.85 6.82
N LYS A 41 8.06 18.90 6.00
CA LYS A 41 6.79 19.57 5.71
C LYS A 41 5.79 18.61 5.03
N PHE A 42 6.26 17.75 4.13
CA PHE A 42 5.44 16.73 3.48
C PHE A 42 4.96 15.67 4.49
N GLU A 43 5.86 15.16 5.35
CA GLU A 43 5.54 14.23 6.44
C GLU A 43 4.45 14.79 7.37
N ASP A 44 4.56 16.06 7.77
CA ASP A 44 3.59 16.71 8.65
C ASP A 44 2.24 16.92 7.98
N LYS A 45 2.22 17.42 6.73
CA LYS A 45 0.97 17.59 5.98
C LYS A 45 0.29 16.25 5.71
N TRP A 46 1.07 15.22 5.38
CA TRP A 46 0.54 13.86 5.21
C TRP A 46 -0.06 13.32 6.51
N SER A 47 0.66 13.45 7.63
CA SER A 47 0.17 13.00 8.95
C SER A 47 -1.17 13.65 9.30
N ASN A 48 -1.27 14.97 9.10
CA ASN A 48 -2.49 15.74 9.34
C ASN A 48 -3.63 15.27 8.41
N TRP A 49 -3.35 15.08 7.13
CA TRP A 49 -4.36 14.63 6.17
C TRP A 49 -4.84 13.20 6.49
N LEU A 50 -3.93 12.28 6.82
CA LEU A 50 -4.27 10.91 7.18
C LEU A 50 -5.00 10.82 8.52
N GLY A 51 -4.67 11.68 9.48
CA GLY A 51 -5.21 11.70 10.84
C GLY A 51 -4.38 10.85 11.83
N VAL A 52 -3.04 10.90 11.69
CA VAL A 52 -2.07 10.21 12.57
C VAL A 52 -1.08 11.22 13.16
N LYS A 53 -0.34 10.80 14.20
CA LYS A 53 0.62 11.70 14.87
C LYS A 53 1.91 11.89 14.09
N TYR A 54 2.41 10.82 13.44
CA TYR A 54 3.75 10.81 12.87
C TYR A 54 3.77 10.08 11.53
N SER A 55 4.58 10.60 10.60
CA SER A 55 4.92 9.92 9.36
C SER A 55 6.38 10.13 9.03
N VAL A 56 6.99 9.14 8.37
CA VAL A 56 8.37 9.15 7.92
C VAL A 56 8.40 8.78 6.45
N ALA A 57 8.80 9.72 5.60
CA ALA A 57 8.88 9.52 4.16
C ALA A 57 10.15 8.76 3.79
N CYS A 58 10.05 7.89 2.80
CA CYS A 58 11.14 7.07 2.26
C CYS A 58 11.04 6.97 0.73
N ASN A 59 12.05 6.34 0.12
CA ASN A 59 12.24 6.32 -1.33
C ASN A 59 11.29 5.40 -2.11
N SER A 60 10.50 4.55 -1.45
CA SER A 60 9.49 3.71 -2.12
C SER A 60 8.50 3.08 -1.14
N GLY A 61 7.34 2.61 -1.62
CA GLY A 61 6.42 1.79 -0.83
C GLY A 61 7.03 0.46 -0.37
N SER A 62 7.91 -0.13 -1.17
CA SER A 62 8.64 -1.35 -0.80
C SER A 62 9.58 -1.11 0.39
N SER A 63 10.29 0.02 0.38
CA SER A 63 11.11 0.45 1.50
C SER A 63 10.25 0.78 2.73
N ALA A 64 9.06 1.35 2.54
CA ALA A 64 8.12 1.60 3.64
C ALA A 64 7.69 0.30 4.31
N ASN A 65 7.33 -0.73 3.53
CA ASN A 65 7.03 -2.06 4.07
C ASN A 65 8.23 -2.62 4.85
N LEU A 66 9.42 -2.62 4.27
CA LEU A 66 10.63 -3.13 4.93
C LEU A 66 10.94 -2.37 6.23
N LEU A 67 10.78 -1.04 6.24
CA LEU A 67 10.95 -0.21 7.44
C LEU A 67 9.96 -0.55 8.55
N MET A 68 8.67 -0.82 8.24
CA MET A 68 7.70 -1.24 9.26
C MET A 68 8.11 -2.54 9.96
N TYR A 69 8.48 -3.55 9.19
CA TYR A 69 8.96 -4.81 9.74
C TYR A 69 10.22 -4.64 10.57
N TYR A 70 11.16 -3.85 10.07
CA TYR A 70 12.45 -3.67 10.74
C TYR A 70 12.30 -2.82 12.01
N ALA A 71 11.51 -1.76 11.99
CA ALA A 71 11.21 -0.98 13.19
C ALA A 71 10.52 -1.84 14.26
N LEU A 72 9.59 -2.72 13.87
CA LEU A 72 8.96 -3.66 14.79
C LEU A 72 9.98 -4.64 15.39
N LEU A 73 10.86 -5.21 14.55
CA LEU A 73 11.93 -6.12 15.00
C LEU A 73 12.90 -5.41 15.98
N ARG A 74 13.28 -4.16 15.69
CA ARG A 74 14.22 -3.38 16.52
C ARG A 74 13.57 -2.77 17.77
N SER A 75 12.25 -2.76 17.87
CA SER A 75 11.53 -2.18 19.01
C SER A 75 11.74 -2.94 20.34
N GLY A 76 12.18 -4.19 20.28
CA GLY A 76 12.28 -5.07 21.45
C GLY A 76 10.92 -5.52 22.02
N ARG A 77 9.80 -5.25 21.33
CA ARG A 77 8.43 -5.49 21.83
C ARG A 77 7.82 -6.81 21.37
N LEU A 78 8.49 -7.52 20.45
CA LEU A 78 8.01 -8.80 19.92
C LEU A 78 8.12 -9.92 20.99
N LYS A 79 7.05 -10.68 21.17
CA LYS A 79 7.06 -11.91 22.00
C LYS A 79 7.72 -13.09 21.27
N ASN A 80 7.60 -13.11 19.95
CA ASN A 80 8.20 -14.08 19.04
C ASN A 80 8.31 -13.47 17.65
N LYS A 81 8.97 -14.16 16.71
CA LYS A 81 9.13 -13.71 15.33
C LYS A 81 8.05 -14.24 14.38
N LYS A 82 6.99 -14.87 14.88
CA LYS A 82 5.90 -15.35 14.05
C LYS A 82 5.05 -14.21 13.55
N ILE A 83 4.77 -14.23 12.25
CA ILE A 83 3.94 -13.22 11.57
C ILE A 83 2.95 -13.87 10.61
N ILE A 84 1.70 -13.46 10.66
CA ILE A 84 0.73 -13.83 9.64
C ILE A 84 0.84 -12.86 8.47
N VAL A 85 0.93 -13.42 7.25
CA VAL A 85 1.04 -12.68 5.98
C VAL A 85 -0.09 -13.08 5.03
N PRO A 86 -0.58 -12.16 4.15
CA PRO A 86 -1.65 -12.47 3.20
C PRO A 86 -1.15 -13.34 2.04
N SER A 87 -2.00 -14.26 1.54
CA SER A 87 -1.73 -15.04 0.34
C SER A 87 -1.92 -14.25 -0.96
N ALA A 88 -2.81 -13.27 -0.96
CA ALA A 88 -3.06 -12.38 -2.10
C ALA A 88 -2.52 -10.97 -1.79
N ALA A 89 -1.32 -10.67 -2.30
CA ALA A 89 -0.65 -9.40 -2.04
C ALA A 89 0.40 -9.09 -3.12
N TRP A 90 0.99 -7.91 -3.08
CA TRP A 90 2.25 -7.64 -3.77
C TRP A 90 3.42 -8.28 -3.00
N VAL A 91 4.47 -8.69 -3.72
CA VAL A 91 5.60 -9.43 -3.12
C VAL A 91 6.23 -8.69 -1.93
N THR A 92 6.35 -7.36 -1.99
CA THR A 92 6.98 -6.56 -0.93
C THR A 92 6.12 -6.35 0.32
N THR A 93 4.87 -6.83 0.31
CA THR A 93 4.08 -6.98 1.54
C THR A 93 4.55 -8.20 2.34
N VAL A 94 5.05 -9.25 1.68
CA VAL A 94 5.41 -10.54 2.30
C VAL A 94 6.92 -10.74 2.44
N ALA A 95 7.69 -10.42 1.41
CA ALA A 95 9.14 -10.67 1.36
C ALA A 95 9.94 -10.12 2.54
N PRO A 96 9.62 -8.93 3.12
CA PRO A 96 10.34 -8.43 4.30
C PRO A 96 10.31 -9.37 5.49
N ALA A 97 9.27 -10.20 5.65
CA ALA A 97 9.21 -11.20 6.70
C ALA A 97 10.38 -12.20 6.56
N ILE A 98 10.63 -12.68 5.35
CA ILE A 98 11.72 -13.62 5.06
C ILE A 98 13.08 -12.91 5.19
N GLN A 99 13.23 -11.74 4.56
CA GLN A 99 14.47 -10.95 4.56
C GLN A 99 14.98 -10.63 5.97
N LEU A 100 14.07 -10.43 6.93
CA LEU A 100 14.40 -10.03 8.30
C LEU A 100 14.33 -11.21 9.31
N GLY A 101 14.18 -12.43 8.83
CA GLY A 101 14.18 -13.64 9.66
C GLY A 101 12.98 -13.76 10.60
N PHE A 102 11.80 -13.31 10.17
CA PHE A 102 10.54 -13.68 10.77
C PHE A 102 10.15 -15.11 10.36
N GLU A 103 9.22 -15.69 11.07
CA GLU A 103 8.57 -16.97 10.76
C GLU A 103 7.20 -16.69 10.12
N PRO A 104 7.11 -16.53 8.77
CA PRO A 104 5.86 -16.14 8.13
C PRO A 104 4.89 -17.31 8.04
N ILE A 105 3.62 -17.02 8.32
CA ILE A 105 2.49 -17.96 8.28
C ILE A 105 1.47 -17.38 7.31
N MET A 106 1.22 -18.06 6.20
CA MET A 106 0.33 -17.56 5.16
C MET A 106 -1.14 -17.73 5.54
N CYS A 107 -1.91 -16.65 5.33
CA CYS A 107 -3.35 -16.63 5.51
C CYS A 107 -4.06 -16.59 4.17
N GLU A 108 -5.14 -17.35 4.00
CA GLU A 108 -6.00 -17.37 2.82
C GLU A 108 -6.65 -16.00 2.58
N ALA A 109 -7.00 -15.74 1.32
CA ALA A 109 -7.74 -14.54 0.93
C ALA A 109 -9.25 -14.70 1.23
N ASP A 110 -9.85 -13.63 1.72
CA ASP A 110 -11.30 -13.55 1.93
C ASP A 110 -12.04 -13.47 0.58
N PRO A 111 -13.10 -14.27 0.34
CA PRO A 111 -13.80 -14.29 -0.93
C PRO A 111 -14.58 -13.01 -1.25
N LYS A 112 -14.84 -12.16 -0.26
CA LYS A 112 -15.59 -10.91 -0.41
C LYS A 112 -14.67 -9.72 -0.59
N THR A 113 -13.75 -9.51 0.35
CA THR A 113 -12.86 -8.35 0.35
C THR A 113 -11.56 -8.57 -0.42
N PHE A 114 -11.19 -9.83 -0.68
CA PHE A 114 -9.91 -10.31 -1.20
C PHE A 114 -8.73 -10.08 -0.26
N GLY A 115 -8.98 -9.52 0.93
CA GLY A 115 -8.03 -9.36 2.00
C GLY A 115 -7.82 -10.64 2.82
N LEU A 116 -7.61 -10.53 4.14
CA LEU A 116 -7.45 -11.70 5.01
C LEU A 116 -8.78 -12.39 5.29
N ASP A 117 -8.87 -13.70 5.07
CA ASP A 117 -10.00 -14.52 5.52
C ASP A 117 -10.03 -14.55 7.05
N ILE A 118 -11.10 -14.01 7.64
CA ILE A 118 -11.24 -13.84 9.08
C ILE A 118 -11.28 -15.17 9.83
N SER A 119 -11.95 -16.18 9.27
CA SER A 119 -12.05 -17.51 9.87
C SER A 119 -10.70 -18.22 9.88
N HIS A 120 -9.96 -18.13 8.78
CA HIS A 120 -8.60 -18.68 8.69
C HIS A 120 -7.64 -17.91 9.59
N LEU A 121 -7.70 -16.58 9.58
CA LEU A 121 -6.91 -15.73 10.47
C LEU A 121 -7.10 -16.14 11.94
N GLU A 122 -8.34 -16.31 12.41
CA GLU A 122 -8.58 -16.70 13.80
C GLU A 122 -8.03 -18.10 14.12
N LYS A 123 -8.14 -19.09 13.20
CA LYS A 123 -7.52 -20.41 13.34
C LYS A 123 -6.00 -20.31 13.51
N LEU A 124 -5.34 -19.48 12.66
CA LEU A 124 -3.90 -19.27 12.73
C LEU A 124 -3.48 -18.57 14.04
N LEU A 125 -4.23 -17.54 14.46
CA LEU A 125 -3.99 -16.83 15.72
C LEU A 125 -4.08 -17.78 16.93
N LYS A 126 -5.07 -18.67 16.98
CA LYS A 126 -5.21 -19.69 18.03
C LYS A 126 -4.03 -20.66 18.04
N LYS A 127 -3.66 -21.17 16.86
CA LYS A 127 -2.65 -22.22 16.71
C LYS A 127 -1.23 -21.72 16.97
N TYR A 128 -0.85 -20.60 16.37
CA TYR A 128 0.54 -20.15 16.33
C TYR A 128 0.87 -19.01 17.28
N ARG A 129 -0.13 -18.29 17.77
CA ARG A 129 0.03 -17.11 18.65
C ARG A 129 1.10 -16.14 18.18
N PRO A 130 1.02 -15.67 16.92
CA PRO A 130 2.02 -14.78 16.34
C PRO A 130 2.05 -13.44 17.06
N SER A 131 3.23 -12.80 17.09
CA SER A 131 3.35 -11.43 17.59
C SER A 131 2.80 -10.39 16.62
N THR A 132 2.69 -10.72 15.33
CA THR A 132 2.38 -9.76 14.27
C THR A 132 1.41 -10.33 13.25
N VAL A 133 0.58 -9.45 12.73
CA VAL A 133 -0.22 -9.68 11.50
C VAL A 133 0.05 -8.50 10.57
N ILE A 134 0.37 -8.78 9.31
CA ILE A 134 0.31 -7.77 8.26
C ILE A 134 -0.89 -8.05 7.37
N MET A 135 -1.60 -7.00 7.01
CA MET A 135 -2.69 -7.05 6.04
C MET A 135 -2.44 -6.06 4.92
N VAL A 136 -2.96 -6.35 3.75
CA VAL A 136 -3.04 -5.42 2.63
C VAL A 136 -4.49 -5.01 2.42
N GLN A 137 -4.71 -3.72 2.17
CA GLN A 137 -6.02 -3.20 1.77
C GLN A 137 -6.13 -3.31 0.25
N VAL A 138 -6.59 -4.48 -0.20
CA VAL A 138 -6.49 -4.91 -1.61
C VAL A 138 -7.24 -3.96 -2.54
N LEU A 139 -6.50 -3.29 -3.44
CA LEU A 139 -7.04 -2.33 -4.42
C LEU A 139 -7.87 -1.19 -3.83
N GLY A 140 -7.69 -0.87 -2.55
CA GLY A 140 -8.45 0.18 -1.88
C GLY A 140 -9.71 -0.30 -1.16
N VAL A 141 -10.06 -1.57 -1.27
CA VAL A 141 -11.19 -2.14 -0.54
C VAL A 141 -10.76 -2.55 0.87
N PRO A 142 -11.47 -2.11 1.93
CA PRO A 142 -11.12 -2.47 3.29
C PRO A 142 -11.32 -3.96 3.55
N ASN A 143 -10.40 -4.56 4.32
CA ASN A 143 -10.67 -5.81 5.01
C ASN A 143 -11.88 -5.65 5.95
N ASP A 144 -12.39 -6.75 6.51
CA ASP A 144 -13.36 -6.62 7.62
C ASP A 144 -12.66 -6.06 8.87
N MET A 145 -12.51 -4.72 8.87
CA MET A 145 -11.78 -4.01 9.91
C MET A 145 -12.40 -4.20 11.29
N ALA A 146 -13.72 -4.38 11.40
CA ALA A 146 -14.40 -4.61 12.67
C ALA A 146 -13.94 -5.94 13.29
N GLN A 147 -13.91 -7.02 12.49
CA GLN A 147 -13.46 -8.33 12.96
C GLN A 147 -11.96 -8.36 13.22
N ILE A 148 -11.14 -7.75 12.34
CA ILE A 148 -9.69 -7.68 12.56
C ILE A 148 -9.35 -6.97 13.87
N MET A 149 -9.99 -5.83 14.15
CA MET A 149 -9.75 -5.11 15.40
C MET A 149 -10.26 -5.87 16.64
N LYS A 150 -11.35 -6.63 16.52
CA LYS A 150 -11.80 -7.55 17.58
C LYS A 150 -10.76 -8.63 17.83
N LEU A 151 -10.21 -9.25 16.79
CA LEU A 151 -9.14 -10.24 16.90
C LEU A 151 -7.85 -9.64 17.47
N LYS A 152 -7.46 -8.43 17.02
CA LYS A 152 -6.30 -7.70 17.57
C LYS A 152 -6.43 -7.51 19.08
N ASN A 153 -7.61 -7.07 19.54
CA ASN A 153 -7.88 -6.88 20.97
C ASN A 153 -7.86 -8.19 21.76
N LYS A 154 -8.36 -9.30 21.17
CA LYS A 154 -8.39 -10.62 21.80
C LYS A 154 -7.01 -11.26 21.90
N TYR A 155 -6.24 -11.25 20.82
CA TYR A 155 -4.96 -11.98 20.71
C TYR A 155 -3.72 -11.12 20.97
N LYS A 156 -3.86 -9.79 21.05
CA LYS A 156 -2.80 -8.81 21.40
C LYS A 156 -1.57 -8.92 20.49
N PHE A 157 -1.78 -8.93 19.17
CA PHE A 157 -0.72 -8.86 18.15
C PHE A 157 -0.51 -7.43 17.66
N PHE A 158 0.67 -7.14 17.10
CA PHE A 158 0.92 -5.93 16.33
C PHE A 158 0.29 -6.05 14.94
N LEU A 159 -0.43 -5.02 14.53
CA LEU A 159 -1.05 -4.95 13.21
C LEU A 159 -0.28 -3.98 12.32
N LEU A 160 0.25 -4.48 11.21
CA LEU A 160 0.82 -3.69 10.13
C LEU A 160 -0.20 -3.56 9.00
N GLU A 161 -0.42 -2.34 8.50
CA GLU A 161 -1.29 -2.09 7.35
C GLU A 161 -0.45 -1.73 6.12
N ASP A 162 -0.57 -2.51 5.05
CA ASP A 162 -0.12 -2.08 3.73
C ASP A 162 -1.30 -1.40 3.03
N THR A 163 -1.23 -0.07 2.93
CA THR A 163 -2.23 0.76 2.26
C THR A 163 -1.71 1.36 0.95
N CYS A 164 -0.66 0.79 0.35
CA CYS A 164 -0.10 1.28 -0.91
C CYS A 164 -1.15 1.38 -2.02
N ALA A 165 -2.13 0.50 -2.04
CA ALA A 165 -3.23 0.50 -3.02
C ALA A 165 -4.51 1.20 -2.52
N ALA A 166 -4.50 1.84 -1.32
CA ALA A 166 -5.71 2.25 -0.61
C ALA A 166 -5.69 3.67 -0.04
N MET A 167 -4.78 4.53 -0.52
CA MET A 167 -4.73 5.92 -0.07
C MET A 167 -6.07 6.61 -0.27
N GLY A 168 -6.63 7.15 0.83
CA GLY A 168 -7.91 7.85 0.84
C GLY A 168 -9.14 6.96 0.99
N SER A 169 -9.02 5.65 0.90
CA SER A 169 -10.12 4.75 1.22
C SER A 169 -10.49 4.82 2.70
N GLN A 170 -11.77 4.58 2.98
CA GLN A 170 -12.31 4.65 4.34
C GLN A 170 -13.20 3.44 4.64
N TYR A 171 -13.10 2.93 5.86
CA TYR A 171 -14.05 1.99 6.41
C TYR A 171 -14.96 2.71 7.41
N LYS A 172 -16.25 2.85 7.08
CA LYS A 172 -17.25 3.54 7.92
C LYS A 172 -16.81 4.94 8.36
N GLY A 173 -16.29 5.72 7.43
CA GLY A 173 -15.85 7.11 7.66
C GLY A 173 -14.46 7.27 8.30
N ARG A 174 -13.78 6.18 8.69
CA ARG A 174 -12.40 6.23 9.20
C ARG A 174 -11.42 5.81 8.11
N LYS A 175 -10.39 6.63 7.87
CA LYS A 175 -9.36 6.36 6.85
C LYS A 175 -8.61 5.06 7.13
N LEU A 176 -8.40 4.24 6.09
CA LEU A 176 -7.48 3.12 6.13
C LEU A 176 -6.06 3.63 6.34
N GLY A 177 -5.24 2.82 7.02
CA GLY A 177 -3.92 3.26 7.47
C GLY A 177 -3.90 3.91 8.86
N THR A 178 -5.05 3.98 9.54
CA THR A 178 -5.15 4.51 10.91
C THR A 178 -5.50 3.45 11.96
N TYR A 179 -5.68 2.19 11.54
CA TYR A 179 -6.08 1.08 12.42
C TYR A 179 -4.91 0.31 13.01
N GLY A 180 -3.83 0.17 12.22
CA GLY A 180 -2.64 -0.57 12.62
C GLY A 180 -1.73 0.19 13.57
N ASP A 181 -0.72 -0.52 14.07
CA ASP A 181 0.36 0.08 14.87
C ASP A 181 1.31 0.89 13.97
N MET A 182 1.48 0.44 12.73
CA MET A 182 2.14 1.17 11.64
C MET A 182 1.43 0.91 10.32
N THR A 183 1.51 1.87 9.40
CA THR A 183 0.98 1.73 8.04
C THR A 183 1.97 2.23 7.01
N SER A 184 2.01 1.57 5.84
CA SER A 184 2.79 1.99 4.68
C SER A 184 1.90 2.50 3.56
N VAL A 185 2.42 3.45 2.80
CA VAL A 185 1.88 3.88 1.51
C VAL A 185 2.99 3.97 0.47
N SER A 186 2.63 3.86 -0.80
CA SER A 186 3.53 4.09 -1.94
C SER A 186 3.06 5.30 -2.73
N THR A 187 3.99 6.14 -3.12
CA THR A 187 3.76 7.29 -3.98
C THR A 187 4.46 7.15 -5.34
N TYR A 188 4.65 5.89 -5.76
CA TYR A 188 5.07 5.54 -7.12
C TYR A 188 3.98 5.93 -8.13
N PHE A 189 4.36 6.20 -9.36
CA PHE A 189 3.48 6.54 -10.49
C PHE A 189 2.21 5.68 -10.60
N GLY A 190 2.29 4.40 -10.30
CA GLY A 190 1.17 3.45 -10.40
C GLY A 190 0.11 3.55 -9.29
N HIS A 191 0.24 4.46 -8.32
CA HIS A 191 -0.68 4.59 -7.18
C HIS A 191 -1.62 5.80 -7.31
N GLN A 192 -2.29 6.19 -6.22
CA GLN A 192 -3.33 7.22 -6.24
C GLN A 192 -2.78 8.60 -6.60
N PHE A 193 -1.60 8.97 -6.08
CA PHE A 193 -0.82 10.11 -6.55
C PHE A 193 0.68 9.75 -6.61
N SER A 194 1.46 10.57 -7.33
CA SER A 194 2.87 10.31 -7.58
C SER A 194 3.79 11.35 -6.96
N THR A 195 4.90 10.89 -6.39
CA THR A 195 6.10 11.70 -6.13
C THR A 195 7.26 11.25 -7.03
N ILE A 196 6.95 10.69 -8.21
CA ILE A 196 7.84 9.94 -9.11
C ILE A 196 8.12 8.56 -8.48
N GLU A 197 8.96 8.50 -7.49
CA GLU A 197 9.20 7.40 -6.55
C GLU A 197 9.02 7.92 -5.14
N GLY A 198 8.54 7.08 -4.23
CA GLY A 198 8.40 7.44 -2.83
C GLY A 198 7.47 6.53 -2.04
N GLY A 199 7.46 6.72 -0.76
CA GLY A 199 6.58 6.06 0.19
C GLY A 199 6.63 6.72 1.55
N LEU A 200 5.70 6.37 2.42
CA LEU A 200 5.69 6.82 3.81
C LEU A 200 5.33 5.66 4.74
N VAL A 201 5.89 5.70 5.93
CA VAL A 201 5.41 4.91 7.08
C VAL A 201 4.77 5.85 8.08
N SER A 202 3.55 5.56 8.52
CA SER A 202 2.83 6.37 9.49
C SER A 202 2.52 5.58 10.76
N THR A 203 2.49 6.26 11.91
CA THR A 203 2.23 5.65 13.21
C THR A 203 1.73 6.67 14.23
N ASN A 204 1.06 6.18 15.28
CA ASN A 204 0.73 6.99 16.47
C ASN A 204 1.67 6.73 17.64
N ASP A 205 2.62 5.78 17.50
CA ASP A 205 3.56 5.38 18.53
C ASP A 205 4.89 6.11 18.37
N ARG A 206 5.30 6.82 19.44
CA ARG A 206 6.54 7.62 19.44
C ARG A 206 7.80 6.76 19.29
N GLN A 207 7.86 5.60 19.89
CA GLN A 207 9.01 4.71 19.79
C GLN A 207 9.20 4.21 18.35
N PHE A 208 8.11 3.84 17.67
CA PHE A 208 8.19 3.47 16.25
C PHE A 208 8.63 4.65 15.38
N TYR A 209 8.11 5.85 15.65
CA TYR A 209 8.53 7.04 14.90
C TYR A 209 10.04 7.31 15.02
N ASP A 210 10.58 7.29 16.23
CA ASP A 210 12.00 7.52 16.46
C ASP A 210 12.87 6.43 15.80
N LEU A 211 12.45 5.15 15.87
CA LEU A 211 13.11 4.06 15.16
C LEU A 211 13.07 4.25 13.63
N LEU A 212 11.92 4.61 13.07
CA LEU A 212 11.75 4.83 11.63
C LEU A 212 12.67 5.95 11.13
N LEU A 213 12.80 7.06 11.87
CA LEU A 213 13.72 8.16 11.54
C LEU A 213 15.18 7.68 11.47
N MET A 214 15.61 6.91 12.47
CA MET A 214 16.96 6.33 12.50
C MET A 214 17.15 5.32 11.37
N LEU A 215 16.26 4.33 11.26
CA LEU A 215 16.39 3.22 10.32
C LEU A 215 16.34 3.66 8.85
N ARG A 216 15.57 4.70 8.54
CA ARG A 216 15.54 5.32 7.20
C ARG A 216 16.88 5.90 6.79
N SER A 217 17.70 6.35 7.75
CA SER A 217 18.96 7.07 7.51
C SER A 217 20.10 6.50 8.34
N HIS A 218 20.59 5.33 7.97
CA HIS A 218 21.78 4.65 8.51
C HIS A 218 21.73 4.27 10.00
N GLY A 219 20.62 4.51 10.70
CA GLY A 219 20.54 4.39 12.17
C GLY A 219 21.04 5.64 12.91
N TRP A 220 21.14 6.75 12.21
CA TRP A 220 21.75 8.00 12.65
C TRP A 220 20.83 8.80 13.57
N LEU A 221 21.40 9.40 14.64
CA LEU A 221 20.66 10.19 15.63
C LEU A 221 20.26 11.59 15.15
N SER A 222 20.78 12.08 14.02
CA SER A 222 20.59 13.47 13.58
C SER A 222 19.14 13.84 13.26
N GLY A 223 18.29 12.86 12.94
CA GLY A 223 16.87 13.08 12.65
C GLY A 223 15.97 13.14 13.89
N LEU A 224 16.49 12.87 15.07
CA LEU A 224 15.74 12.82 16.31
C LEU A 224 15.66 14.21 16.96
N ASP A 225 14.59 14.44 17.75
CA ASP A 225 14.53 15.63 18.59
C ASP A 225 15.61 15.63 19.68
N PRO A 226 16.02 16.83 20.18
CA PRO A 226 17.13 16.94 21.11
C PRO A 226 16.97 16.11 22.40
N LYS A 227 15.76 15.98 22.91
CA LYS A 227 15.48 15.24 24.16
C LYS A 227 15.67 13.73 23.96
N THR A 228 15.13 13.19 22.89
CA THR A 228 15.29 11.76 22.52
C THR A 228 16.76 11.45 22.26
N ARG A 229 17.45 12.31 21.50
CA ARG A 229 18.89 12.18 21.24
C ARG A 229 19.71 12.15 22.53
N ALA A 230 19.52 13.14 23.41
CA ALA A 230 20.22 13.18 24.71
C ALA A 230 19.96 11.94 25.57
N GLY A 231 18.70 11.44 25.57
CA GLY A 231 18.34 10.21 26.26
C GLY A 231 19.10 8.98 25.74
N LEU A 232 19.29 8.84 24.43
CA LEU A 232 20.04 7.74 23.82
C LEU A 232 21.54 7.86 24.11
N LEU A 233 22.13 9.06 24.01
CA LEU A 233 23.54 9.30 24.37
C LEU A 233 23.82 8.88 25.81
N LYS A 234 22.95 9.29 26.76
CA LYS A 234 23.04 8.89 28.16
C LYS A 234 22.90 7.38 28.34
N LYS A 235 21.91 6.76 27.69
CA LYS A 235 21.66 5.31 27.75
C LYS A 235 22.88 4.50 27.33
N TYR A 236 23.54 4.91 26.27
CA TYR A 236 24.71 4.20 25.72
C TYR A 236 26.06 4.72 26.26
N LYS A 237 26.05 5.67 27.23
CA LYS A 237 27.24 6.27 27.84
C LYS A 237 28.20 6.84 26.79
N ILE A 238 27.66 7.52 25.78
CA ILE A 238 28.43 8.16 24.71
C ILE A 238 28.69 9.60 25.10
N GLU A 239 29.97 9.98 25.22
CA GLU A 239 30.39 11.36 25.44
C GLU A 239 30.25 12.19 24.17
N ASP A 240 30.03 13.52 24.31
CA ASP A 240 29.62 14.39 23.17
C ASP A 240 30.79 14.73 22.21
N MET A 241 31.95 14.13 22.37
CA MET A 241 33.09 14.32 21.45
C MET A 241 32.81 13.59 20.13
N GLY A 242 32.43 14.33 19.05
CA GLY A 242 32.24 13.78 17.71
C GLY A 242 30.82 13.22 17.44
N THR A 243 29.83 13.67 18.21
CA THR A 243 28.43 13.16 18.14
C THR A 243 27.69 13.39 16.83
N HIS A 244 28.32 13.98 15.81
CA HIS A 244 27.67 14.16 14.50
C HIS A 244 27.38 12.84 13.78
N PHE A 245 28.19 11.78 14.02
CA PHE A 245 28.09 10.50 13.33
C PHE A 245 27.91 9.32 14.30
N ILE A 246 26.89 9.40 15.16
CA ILE A 246 26.52 8.29 16.04
C ILE A 246 25.36 7.52 15.44
N PHE A 247 25.55 6.22 15.29
CA PHE A 247 24.61 5.27 14.74
C PHE A 247 24.16 4.32 15.86
N CYS A 248 22.88 4.41 16.26
CA CYS A 248 22.33 3.56 17.32
C CYS A 248 21.66 2.29 16.80
N GLU A 249 21.37 2.25 15.51
CA GLU A 249 20.71 1.13 14.83
C GLU A 249 21.42 0.83 13.51
N PRO A 250 21.45 -0.43 13.04
CA PRO A 250 21.94 -0.77 11.70
C PRO A 250 20.86 -0.40 10.67
N GLY A 251 20.80 0.88 10.29
CA GLY A 251 19.78 1.41 9.40
C GLY A 251 20.15 1.37 7.92
N PHE A 252 19.20 1.76 7.07
CA PHE A 252 19.31 1.81 5.61
C PHE A 252 19.56 3.25 5.12
N ASN A 253 19.75 3.42 3.82
CA ASN A 253 19.65 4.70 3.16
C ASN A 253 18.39 4.72 2.26
N PHE A 254 17.25 5.01 2.86
CA PHE A 254 15.94 5.03 2.19
C PHE A 254 15.31 6.44 2.20
N ARG A 255 16.14 7.48 2.24
CA ARG A 255 15.66 8.86 2.31
C ARG A 255 14.87 9.26 1.07
N LEU A 256 13.77 9.98 1.28
CA LEU A 256 13.12 10.77 0.24
C LEU A 256 13.91 12.07 0.01
N THR A 257 13.87 12.62 -1.19
CA THR A 257 14.49 13.90 -1.52
C THR A 257 13.51 15.06 -1.38
N ASP A 258 14.02 16.29 -1.20
CA ASP A 258 13.16 17.50 -1.19
C ASP A 258 12.52 17.76 -2.56
N LEU A 259 13.15 17.31 -3.65
CA LEU A 259 12.59 17.37 -4.99
C LEU A 259 11.28 16.54 -5.08
N GLN A 260 11.30 15.30 -4.57
CA GLN A 260 10.11 14.44 -4.50
C GLN A 260 9.07 14.99 -3.52
N ALA A 261 9.52 15.52 -2.38
CA ALA A 261 8.65 16.12 -1.39
C ALA A 261 7.95 17.39 -1.90
N PHE A 262 8.61 18.20 -2.74
CA PHE A 262 7.99 19.35 -3.42
C PHE A 262 6.79 18.89 -4.25
N ILE A 263 6.98 17.87 -5.09
CA ILE A 263 5.89 17.28 -5.87
C ILE A 263 4.81 16.73 -4.95
N GLY A 264 5.19 15.96 -3.91
CA GLY A 264 4.27 15.37 -2.95
C GLY A 264 3.37 16.39 -2.24
N LEU A 265 3.90 17.56 -1.89
CA LEU A 265 3.13 18.65 -1.30
C LEU A 265 2.04 19.17 -2.23
N ARG A 266 2.33 19.29 -3.53
CA ARG A 266 1.36 19.72 -4.55
C ARG A 266 0.32 18.64 -4.82
N GLN A 267 0.74 17.37 -4.88
CA GLN A 267 -0.18 16.25 -5.08
C GLN A 267 -1.13 16.07 -3.88
N LEU A 268 -0.65 16.30 -2.66
CA LEU A 268 -1.48 16.20 -1.46
C LEU A 268 -2.64 17.21 -1.45
N GLU A 269 -2.46 18.36 -2.07
CA GLU A 269 -3.51 19.38 -2.25
C GLU A 269 -4.67 18.89 -3.15
N LYS A 270 -4.41 17.90 -4.00
CA LYS A 270 -5.41 17.30 -4.91
C LYS A 270 -6.09 16.05 -4.33
N MET A 271 -5.70 15.60 -3.12
CA MET A 271 -6.12 14.29 -2.61
C MET A 271 -7.63 14.10 -2.50
N ASP A 272 -8.37 15.10 -2.05
CA ASP A 272 -9.83 14.95 -1.90
C ASP A 272 -10.50 14.79 -3.26
N TRP A 273 -10.05 15.55 -4.27
CA TRP A 273 -10.50 15.38 -5.67
C TRP A 273 -10.15 14.00 -6.24
N LEU A 274 -8.93 13.49 -5.95
CA LEU A 274 -8.50 12.15 -6.37
C LEU A 274 -9.39 11.07 -5.75
N VAL A 275 -9.68 11.18 -4.45
CA VAL A 275 -10.52 10.23 -3.71
C VAL A 275 -11.95 10.24 -4.26
N GLU A 276 -12.54 11.41 -4.46
CA GLU A 276 -13.91 11.55 -4.99
C GLU A 276 -14.05 10.90 -6.36
N ASN A 277 -13.17 11.25 -7.30
CA ASN A 277 -13.29 10.77 -8.68
C ASN A 277 -13.00 9.26 -8.80
N ARG A 278 -11.96 8.73 -8.11
CA ARG A 278 -11.70 7.30 -8.10
C ARG A 278 -12.83 6.50 -7.44
N SER A 279 -13.44 7.05 -6.38
CA SER A 279 -14.57 6.42 -5.70
C SER A 279 -15.82 6.41 -6.57
N ARG A 280 -16.12 7.52 -7.25
CA ARG A 280 -17.21 7.60 -8.23
C ARG A 280 -17.04 6.55 -9.34
N ASN A 281 -15.88 6.50 -9.94
CA ASN A 281 -15.55 5.55 -11.01
C ASN A 281 -15.67 4.09 -10.53
N HIS A 282 -15.15 3.79 -9.34
CA HIS A 282 -15.23 2.46 -8.74
C HIS A 282 -16.69 2.00 -8.57
N ASN A 283 -17.54 2.88 -8.05
CA ASN A 283 -18.96 2.59 -7.85
C ASN A 283 -19.70 2.40 -9.19
N LEU A 284 -19.35 3.18 -10.21
CA LEU A 284 -19.92 3.04 -11.55
C LEU A 284 -19.57 1.68 -12.18
N TYR A 285 -18.29 1.26 -12.13
CA TYR A 285 -17.88 -0.09 -12.55
C TYR A 285 -18.68 -1.18 -11.84
N LYS A 286 -18.78 -1.07 -10.50
CA LYS A 286 -19.50 -2.04 -9.68
C LYS A 286 -20.95 -2.17 -10.13
N ASN A 287 -21.63 -1.06 -10.35
CA ASN A 287 -23.04 -1.06 -10.78
C ASN A 287 -23.23 -1.64 -12.19
N LEU A 288 -22.33 -1.35 -13.12
CA LEU A 288 -22.44 -1.78 -14.52
C LEU A 288 -22.06 -3.26 -14.72
N LEU A 289 -21.13 -3.80 -13.94
CA LEU A 289 -20.64 -5.17 -14.08
C LEU A 289 -21.38 -6.19 -13.20
N SER A 290 -22.08 -5.75 -12.13
CA SER A 290 -22.95 -6.60 -11.34
C SER A 290 -24.26 -6.87 -12.12
N PRO A 291 -24.84 -8.09 -12.09
CA PRO A 291 -24.43 -9.27 -11.33
C PRO A 291 -23.55 -10.27 -12.11
N ASN A 292 -23.03 -9.88 -13.27
CA ASN A 292 -22.41 -10.82 -14.22
C ASN A 292 -21.00 -11.27 -13.83
N PHE A 293 -20.32 -10.53 -12.95
CA PHE A 293 -18.93 -10.76 -12.57
C PHE A 293 -18.77 -10.80 -11.05
N GLY A 294 -17.83 -11.63 -10.56
CA GLY A 294 -17.39 -11.58 -9.18
C GLY A 294 -16.61 -10.29 -8.93
N MET A 295 -16.86 -9.64 -7.79
CA MET A 295 -16.23 -8.37 -7.41
C MET A 295 -16.04 -8.31 -5.90
N GLN A 296 -15.22 -7.36 -5.45
CA GLN A 296 -15.09 -7.11 -4.03
C GLN A 296 -16.39 -6.56 -3.43
N GLU A 297 -16.71 -7.10 -2.24
CA GLU A 297 -17.82 -6.64 -1.42
C GLU A 297 -17.27 -5.81 -0.24
N TYR A 298 -17.98 -4.76 0.14
CA TYR A 298 -17.61 -3.88 1.25
C TYR A 298 -18.84 -3.22 1.85
N ASP A 299 -18.71 -2.74 3.08
CA ASP A 299 -19.77 -2.01 3.77
C ASP A 299 -20.16 -0.74 3.00
N ALA A 300 -21.45 -0.50 2.83
CA ALA A 300 -21.98 0.63 2.05
C ALA A 300 -21.55 2.02 2.58
N LYS A 301 -21.16 2.11 3.84
CA LYS A 301 -20.61 3.34 4.45
C LYS A 301 -19.11 3.52 4.22
N SER A 302 -18.49 2.66 3.40
CA SER A 302 -17.07 2.76 3.05
C SER A 302 -16.88 3.64 1.81
N THR A 303 -15.79 4.39 1.77
CA THR A 303 -15.32 5.11 0.58
C THR A 303 -14.19 4.31 -0.05
N ILE A 304 -14.26 4.01 -1.35
CA ILE A 304 -13.29 3.17 -2.03
C ILE A 304 -12.50 4.00 -3.04
N CYS A 305 -11.28 4.36 -2.69
CA CYS A 305 -10.33 5.02 -3.58
C CYS A 305 -9.39 3.98 -4.20
N SER A 306 -9.92 3.14 -5.10
CA SER A 306 -9.13 2.07 -5.72
C SER A 306 -8.14 2.60 -6.75
N ILE A 307 -6.94 1.99 -6.80
CA ILE A 307 -5.97 2.30 -7.87
C ILE A 307 -6.44 1.76 -9.22
N HIS A 308 -7.04 0.57 -9.23
CA HIS A 308 -7.68 -0.09 -10.35
C HIS A 308 -8.99 -0.70 -9.90
N PHE A 309 -9.93 -0.91 -10.80
CA PHE A 309 -11.08 -1.75 -10.53
C PHE A 309 -10.73 -3.21 -10.84
N CYS A 310 -11.22 -4.14 -10.03
CA CYS A 310 -11.03 -5.57 -10.25
C CYS A 310 -12.37 -6.27 -10.47
N ALA A 311 -12.44 -7.09 -11.52
CA ALA A 311 -13.52 -8.02 -11.74
C ALA A 311 -12.97 -9.45 -11.90
N LEU A 312 -13.78 -10.44 -11.55
CA LEU A 312 -13.48 -11.86 -11.73
C LEU A 312 -14.33 -12.43 -12.84
N ALA A 313 -13.70 -12.98 -13.86
CA ALA A 313 -14.34 -13.82 -14.85
C ALA A 313 -14.86 -15.11 -14.21
N LYS A 314 -15.76 -15.81 -14.89
CA LYS A 314 -16.28 -17.12 -14.47
C LYS A 314 -15.13 -18.14 -14.28
N ASP A 315 -14.24 -18.17 -15.27
CA ASP A 315 -13.09 -19.08 -15.34
C ASP A 315 -11.94 -18.44 -16.13
N LYS A 316 -10.84 -19.16 -16.24
CA LYS A 316 -9.61 -18.74 -16.91
C LYS A 316 -9.79 -18.51 -18.42
N GLU A 317 -10.66 -19.28 -19.08
CA GLU A 317 -10.90 -19.16 -20.52
C GLU A 317 -11.75 -17.91 -20.83
N GLU A 318 -12.78 -17.65 -20.06
CA GLU A 318 -13.55 -16.39 -20.17
C GLU A 318 -12.66 -15.18 -19.92
N ARG A 319 -11.77 -15.24 -18.91
CA ARG A 319 -10.79 -14.17 -18.65
C ARG A 319 -9.88 -13.90 -19.85
N LYS A 320 -9.32 -14.96 -20.48
CA LYS A 320 -8.46 -14.80 -21.67
C LYS A 320 -9.18 -14.07 -22.81
N LYS A 321 -10.43 -14.45 -23.06
CA LYS A 321 -11.25 -13.82 -24.10
C LYS A 321 -11.57 -12.36 -23.79
N ILE A 322 -11.88 -12.04 -22.53
CA ILE A 322 -12.11 -10.67 -22.07
C ILE A 322 -10.83 -9.83 -22.24
N ILE A 323 -9.67 -10.34 -21.82
CA ILE A 323 -8.39 -9.64 -21.96
C ILE A 323 -8.08 -9.37 -23.44
N ALA A 324 -8.28 -10.32 -24.34
CA ALA A 324 -8.08 -10.14 -25.78
C ALA A 324 -9.00 -9.04 -26.35
N ALA A 325 -10.29 -9.06 -25.98
CA ALA A 325 -11.23 -8.05 -26.43
C ALA A 325 -10.90 -6.65 -25.87
N LEU A 326 -10.40 -6.55 -24.65
CA LEU A 326 -9.93 -5.28 -24.06
C LEU A 326 -8.72 -4.74 -24.83
N ASP A 327 -7.73 -5.59 -25.12
CA ASP A 327 -6.53 -5.21 -25.88
C ASP A 327 -6.89 -4.74 -27.31
N GLU A 328 -7.79 -5.45 -28.00
CA GLU A 328 -8.29 -5.07 -29.34
C GLU A 328 -8.97 -3.70 -29.34
N ASN A 329 -9.55 -3.28 -28.23
CA ASN A 329 -10.21 -1.97 -28.05
C ASN A 329 -9.29 -0.92 -27.40
N GLY A 330 -7.98 -1.19 -27.28
CA GLY A 330 -7.01 -0.25 -26.72
C GLY A 330 -7.16 -0.01 -25.21
N ILE A 331 -7.76 -0.96 -24.47
CA ILE A 331 -7.96 -0.88 -23.03
C ILE A 331 -6.87 -1.71 -22.34
N GLU A 332 -5.95 -1.03 -21.65
CA GLU A 332 -4.90 -1.72 -20.91
C GLU A 332 -5.49 -2.48 -19.70
N THR A 333 -5.02 -3.70 -19.51
CA THR A 333 -5.43 -4.55 -18.39
C THR A 333 -4.22 -5.31 -17.82
N ARG A 334 -4.33 -5.80 -16.59
CA ARG A 334 -3.35 -6.67 -15.94
C ARG A 334 -4.04 -7.80 -15.20
N PRO A 335 -3.37 -8.95 -15.01
CA PRO A 335 -3.80 -9.97 -14.07
C PRO A 335 -3.88 -9.40 -12.65
N PHE A 336 -4.67 -10.06 -11.79
CA PHE A 336 -4.77 -9.68 -10.38
C PHE A 336 -3.41 -9.76 -9.69
N THR A 337 -2.83 -8.63 -9.31
CA THR A 337 -1.52 -8.45 -8.66
C THR A 337 -0.52 -9.58 -9.00
N SER A 338 0.17 -10.16 -8.01
CA SER A 338 1.01 -11.36 -8.18
C SER A 338 0.29 -12.67 -7.83
N GLY A 339 -1.05 -12.66 -7.66
CA GLY A 339 -1.84 -13.85 -7.35
C GLY A 339 -1.49 -14.47 -6.00
N ASN A 340 -1.45 -15.79 -5.93
CA ASN A 340 -1.09 -16.52 -4.72
C ASN A 340 0.41 -16.48 -4.46
N GLN A 341 0.83 -15.74 -3.43
CA GLN A 341 2.22 -15.62 -3.00
C GLN A 341 2.85 -16.97 -2.65
N GLY A 342 2.07 -17.93 -2.16
CA GLY A 342 2.52 -19.26 -1.80
C GLY A 342 2.89 -20.16 -2.97
N LEU A 343 2.63 -19.73 -4.22
CA LEU A 343 3.03 -20.42 -5.45
C LEU A 343 4.27 -19.82 -6.12
N HIS A 344 4.83 -18.74 -5.59
CA HIS A 344 6.05 -18.15 -6.12
C HIS A 344 7.31 -18.82 -5.59
N PRO A 345 8.39 -18.96 -6.41
CA PRO A 345 9.64 -19.61 -6.02
C PRO A 345 10.27 -19.07 -4.74
N TYR A 346 10.20 -17.76 -4.49
CA TYR A 346 10.76 -17.14 -3.27
C TYR A 346 10.10 -17.66 -1.99
N TRP A 347 8.85 -18.14 -2.08
CA TRP A 347 8.11 -18.71 -0.95
C TRP A 347 8.27 -20.24 -0.90
N PHE A 348 7.90 -20.95 -2.00
CA PHE A 348 7.78 -22.41 -1.91
C PHE A 348 9.12 -23.14 -1.76
N ARG A 349 10.24 -22.51 -2.07
CA ARG A 349 11.58 -23.09 -1.82
C ARG A 349 11.85 -23.30 -0.34
N GLU A 350 11.32 -22.44 0.53
CA GLU A 350 11.58 -22.47 1.97
C GLU A 350 10.42 -23.05 2.78
N TYR A 351 9.18 -22.78 2.34
CA TYR A 351 7.97 -23.11 3.10
C TYR A 351 7.05 -24.12 2.44
N GLY A 352 7.39 -24.61 1.24
CA GLY A 352 6.51 -25.45 0.43
C GLY A 352 5.37 -24.64 -0.23
N LYS A 353 4.69 -25.27 -1.20
CA LYS A 353 3.54 -24.64 -1.88
C LYS A 353 2.37 -24.47 -0.93
N PHE A 354 1.81 -23.28 -0.87
CA PHE A 354 0.61 -22.99 -0.11
C PHE A 354 -0.63 -23.03 -1.01
N ASN A 355 -1.50 -24.00 -0.78
CA ASN A 355 -2.77 -24.09 -1.48
C ASN A 355 -3.77 -23.09 -0.87
N ALA A 356 -4.04 -22.02 -1.59
CA ALA A 356 -4.97 -20.97 -1.24
C ALA A 356 -6.04 -20.87 -2.35
N PRO A 357 -7.16 -21.60 -2.25
CA PRO A 357 -8.15 -21.68 -3.33
C PRO A 357 -8.66 -20.33 -3.78
N MET A 358 -8.92 -19.38 -2.87
CA MET A 358 -9.38 -18.06 -3.24
C MET A 358 -8.27 -17.23 -3.88
N ALA A 359 -7.06 -17.23 -3.35
CA ALA A 359 -5.92 -16.54 -3.98
C ALA A 359 -5.61 -17.13 -5.37
N ASN A 360 -5.76 -18.44 -5.57
CA ASN A 360 -5.64 -19.08 -6.89
C ASN A 360 -6.74 -18.59 -7.84
N ARG A 361 -7.99 -18.51 -7.37
CA ARG A 361 -9.11 -17.97 -8.16
C ARG A 361 -8.88 -16.53 -8.57
N LEU A 362 -8.36 -15.70 -7.67
CA LEU A 362 -7.98 -14.31 -7.98
C LEU A 362 -6.92 -14.24 -9.08
N TYR A 363 -5.92 -15.11 -9.02
CA TYR A 363 -4.89 -15.21 -10.06
C TYR A 363 -5.45 -15.70 -11.40
N ASP A 364 -6.28 -16.73 -11.40
CA ASP A 364 -6.80 -17.35 -12.63
C ASP A 364 -7.92 -16.54 -13.28
N CYS A 365 -8.79 -15.89 -12.52
CA CYS A 365 -10.01 -15.25 -13.01
C CYS A 365 -9.98 -13.71 -12.91
N GLY A 366 -9.10 -13.14 -12.08
CA GLY A 366 -9.04 -11.70 -11.83
C GLY A 366 -8.37 -10.91 -12.93
N PHE A 367 -8.89 -9.73 -13.24
CA PHE A 367 -8.29 -8.76 -14.15
C PHE A 367 -8.58 -7.34 -13.70
N PHE A 368 -7.64 -6.44 -14.00
CA PHE A 368 -7.72 -5.03 -13.63
C PHE A 368 -8.25 -4.19 -14.76
N LEU A 369 -8.98 -3.14 -14.40
CA LEU A 369 -9.49 -2.11 -15.29
C LEU A 369 -8.99 -0.74 -14.86
N PRO A 370 -8.82 0.19 -15.82
CA PRO A 370 -8.43 1.57 -15.53
C PRO A 370 -9.34 2.23 -14.49
N ASN A 371 -8.75 2.93 -13.52
CA ASN A 371 -9.50 3.76 -12.56
C ASN A 371 -8.75 5.06 -12.21
N TYR A 372 -8.20 5.75 -13.21
CA TYR A 372 -7.60 7.07 -12.99
C TYR A 372 -8.68 8.18 -12.88
N PRO A 373 -8.39 9.28 -12.17
CA PRO A 373 -9.42 10.26 -11.77
C PRO A 373 -10.13 10.96 -12.94
N THR A 374 -9.44 11.11 -14.08
CA THR A 374 -9.95 11.79 -15.29
C THR A 374 -10.71 10.87 -16.24
N LEU A 375 -10.97 9.63 -15.85
CA LEU A 375 -11.79 8.70 -16.64
C LEU A 375 -13.23 9.16 -16.63
N SER A 376 -13.83 9.34 -17.82
CA SER A 376 -15.23 9.80 -17.92
C SER A 376 -16.22 8.66 -17.72
N GLU A 377 -17.46 9.02 -17.44
CA GLU A 377 -18.55 8.04 -17.32
C GLU A 377 -18.78 7.28 -18.65
N SER A 378 -18.67 7.97 -19.78
CA SER A 378 -18.77 7.35 -21.12
C SER A 378 -17.66 6.34 -21.38
N ASP A 379 -16.43 6.62 -20.94
CA ASP A 379 -15.29 5.70 -21.06
C ASP A 379 -15.56 4.43 -20.24
N ILE A 380 -16.01 4.57 -19.00
CA ILE A 380 -16.34 3.44 -18.13
C ILE A 380 -17.48 2.60 -18.72
N LYS A 381 -18.54 3.23 -19.23
CA LYS A 381 -19.65 2.53 -19.91
C LYS A 381 -19.15 1.78 -21.15
N PHE A 382 -18.27 2.36 -21.93
CA PHE A 382 -17.63 1.71 -23.09
C PHE A 382 -16.83 0.48 -22.65
N ILE A 383 -15.91 0.63 -21.68
CA ILE A 383 -15.10 -0.47 -21.14
C ILE A 383 -15.99 -1.62 -20.64
N CYS A 384 -17.04 -1.32 -19.85
CA CYS A 384 -17.97 -2.32 -19.35
C CYS A 384 -18.76 -3.01 -20.49
N SER A 385 -19.10 -2.28 -21.55
CA SER A 385 -19.82 -2.85 -22.71
C SER A 385 -18.97 -3.88 -23.47
N VAL A 386 -17.65 -3.64 -23.63
CA VAL A 386 -16.71 -4.59 -24.24
C VAL A 386 -16.68 -5.89 -23.43
N ILE A 387 -16.54 -5.78 -22.11
CA ILE A 387 -16.48 -6.92 -21.20
C ILE A 387 -17.78 -7.73 -21.25
N THR A 388 -18.92 -7.07 -21.08
CA THR A 388 -20.23 -7.73 -21.01
C THR A 388 -20.60 -8.42 -22.32
N LYS A 389 -20.37 -7.77 -23.46
CA LYS A 389 -20.62 -8.38 -24.78
C LYS A 389 -19.76 -9.62 -25.00
N THR A 390 -18.50 -9.60 -24.58
CA THR A 390 -17.58 -10.73 -24.71
C THR A 390 -18.00 -11.90 -23.82
N ALA A 391 -18.40 -11.62 -22.57
CA ALA A 391 -18.84 -12.65 -21.64
C ALA A 391 -20.17 -13.31 -22.07
N LEU A 392 -21.15 -12.51 -22.53
CA LEU A 392 -22.45 -13.03 -22.97
C LEU A 392 -22.34 -13.93 -24.20
N LYS A 393 -21.50 -13.60 -25.18
CA LYS A 393 -21.22 -14.46 -26.33
C LYS A 393 -20.60 -15.81 -25.98
N ASN A 394 -20.03 -15.95 -24.80
CA ASN A 394 -19.39 -17.18 -24.31
C ASN A 394 -20.27 -17.98 -23.34
N ARG A 395 -21.40 -17.42 -22.90
CA ARG A 395 -22.38 -18.06 -21.98
C ARG A 395 -23.62 -18.55 -22.72
N SER A 396 -23.82 -18.11 -24.01
CA SER A 396 -24.77 -18.67 -24.98
C SER A 396 -24.15 -19.85 -25.71
#